data_ace72a1c505322cf397d545d195864f3
#
_entry.id   ace72a1c505322cf397d545d195864f3
#
_cell.length_a   1.000
_cell.length_b   1.000
_cell.length_c   1.000
_cell.angle_alpha   90.00
_cell.angle_beta   90.00
_cell.angle_gamma   90.00
#
_symmetry.space_group_name_H-M   'P 1'
#
loop_
_entity.id
_entity.type
_entity.pdbx_description
1 polymer ?
#
loop_
_entity_poly.entity_id
_entity_poly.type
_entity_poly.pdbx_seq_one_letter_code
_entity_poly.pdbx_strand_id
1 'polypeptide(L)'
;MEIILKYFADFTAIQLEQFRLLESLYKEWNEKINVVSRKDIDSLYEKHVLHSLSIAASFEFVDGMEIIDLGTGGGFPGVPLAIFFPEVKFHLVDSIAKKLKVIEAVAQGAGIKNITTQHSRIEDIKNRKFDFVVSRAVAPLKDL
;
A
#
# COMPACT_ATOMS: atom_id res chain seq x y z
N MET A 1 -6.79 -3.63 14.28
CA MET A 1 -7.87 -2.88 13.57
C MET A 1 -8.45 -1.73 14.39
N GLU A 2 -8.62 -1.90 15.67
CA GLU A 2 -9.15 -0.85 16.55
C GLU A 2 -8.34 0.45 16.48
N ILE A 3 -7.03 0.36 16.36
CA ILE A 3 -6.17 1.55 16.29
C ILE A 3 -6.47 2.39 15.04
N ILE A 4 -6.85 1.77 13.94
CA ILE A 4 -7.21 2.49 12.71
C ILE A 4 -8.51 3.26 12.94
N LEU A 5 -9.49 2.63 13.55
CA LEU A 5 -10.79 3.24 13.83
C LEU A 5 -10.71 4.38 14.86
N LYS A 6 -9.66 4.41 15.66
CA LYS A 6 -9.42 5.49 16.63
C LYS A 6 -9.10 6.82 15.93
N TYR A 7 -8.44 6.77 14.78
CA TYR A 7 -7.99 7.96 14.06
C TYR A 7 -8.77 8.26 12.79
N PHE A 8 -9.46 7.28 12.23
CA PHE A 8 -10.19 7.42 10.98
C PHE A 8 -11.61 6.88 11.13
N ALA A 9 -12.58 7.62 10.59
CA ALA A 9 -13.99 7.28 10.63
C ALA A 9 -14.56 7.25 9.20
N ASP A 10 -15.84 6.94 9.09
CA ASP A 10 -16.61 7.02 7.84
C ASP A 10 -16.17 6.03 6.75
N PHE A 11 -15.62 4.88 7.16
CA PHE A 11 -15.34 3.80 6.22
C PHE A 11 -16.64 3.08 5.82
N THR A 12 -16.71 2.67 4.55
CA THR A 12 -17.77 1.77 4.10
C THR A 12 -17.58 0.38 4.69
N ALA A 13 -18.61 -0.45 4.64
CA ALA A 13 -18.51 -1.85 5.10
C ALA A 13 -17.46 -2.61 4.30
N ILE A 14 -17.31 -2.33 3.00
CA ILE A 14 -16.29 -2.95 2.15
C ILE A 14 -14.89 -2.55 2.60
N GLN A 15 -14.66 -1.26 2.86
CA GLN A 15 -13.36 -0.78 3.34
C GLN A 15 -13.00 -1.39 4.69
N LEU A 16 -13.93 -1.46 5.63
CA LEU A 16 -13.70 -2.07 6.94
C LEU A 16 -13.29 -3.54 6.80
N GLU A 17 -13.95 -4.29 5.93
CA GLU A 17 -13.61 -5.69 5.70
C GLU A 17 -12.24 -5.82 5.04
N GLN A 18 -11.92 -4.97 4.08
CA GLN A 18 -10.61 -4.97 3.43
C GLN A 18 -9.49 -4.70 4.43
N PHE A 19 -9.63 -3.69 5.28
CA PHE A 19 -8.65 -3.41 6.34
C PHE A 19 -8.53 -4.59 7.30
N ARG A 20 -9.65 -5.19 7.69
CA ARG A 20 -9.67 -6.31 8.63
C ARG A 20 -8.93 -7.54 8.09
N LEU A 21 -9.03 -7.79 6.79
CA LEU A 21 -8.39 -8.94 6.16
C LEU A 21 -6.88 -8.80 6.01
N LEU A 22 -6.33 -7.59 6.08
CA LEU A 22 -4.91 -7.36 5.85
C LEU A 22 -4.01 -8.16 6.78
N GLU A 23 -4.32 -8.22 8.07
CA GLU A 23 -3.47 -8.92 9.04
C GLU A 23 -3.32 -10.40 8.70
N SER A 24 -4.44 -11.11 8.46
CA SER A 24 -4.39 -12.54 8.16
C SER A 24 -3.71 -12.82 6.82
N LEU A 25 -3.95 -11.98 5.82
CA LEU A 25 -3.35 -12.15 4.51
C LEU A 25 -1.84 -11.90 4.54
N TYR A 26 -1.39 -10.85 5.21
CA TYR A 26 0.04 -10.59 5.34
C TYR A 26 0.74 -11.65 6.19
N LYS A 27 0.12 -12.14 7.25
CA LYS A 27 0.68 -13.22 8.06
C LYS A 27 0.86 -14.49 7.23
N GLU A 28 -0.16 -14.86 6.45
CA GLU A 28 -0.10 -16.03 5.57
C GLU A 28 1.04 -15.93 4.56
N TRP A 29 1.14 -14.82 3.85
CA TRP A 29 2.12 -14.65 2.80
C TRP A 29 3.53 -14.34 3.33
N ASN A 30 3.61 -13.70 4.50
CA ASN A 30 4.91 -13.40 5.12
C ASN A 30 5.66 -14.65 5.57
N GLU A 31 4.97 -15.75 5.82
CA GLU A 31 5.60 -17.03 6.09
C GLU A 31 6.37 -17.57 4.89
N LYS A 32 5.89 -17.23 3.69
CA LYS A 32 6.50 -17.68 2.43
C LYS A 32 7.53 -16.70 1.91
N ILE A 33 7.23 -15.41 1.99
CA ILE A 33 8.08 -14.33 1.47
C ILE A 33 8.08 -13.19 2.49
N ASN A 34 9.23 -12.90 3.09
CA ASN A 34 9.36 -11.84 4.08
C ASN A 34 9.21 -10.46 3.44
N VAL A 35 8.08 -9.82 3.67
CA VAL A 35 7.81 -8.44 3.25
C VAL A 35 7.64 -7.50 4.44
N VAL A 36 7.35 -8.07 5.61
CA VAL A 36 7.25 -7.37 6.90
C VAL A 36 8.12 -8.12 7.89
N SER A 37 8.86 -7.43 8.75
CA SER A 37 9.70 -8.09 9.74
C SER A 37 8.84 -8.92 10.69
N ARG A 38 9.40 -10.01 11.21
CA ARG A 38 8.70 -10.87 12.19
C ARG A 38 8.27 -10.09 13.43
N LYS A 39 9.05 -9.09 13.79
CA LYS A 39 8.77 -8.21 14.91
C LYS A 39 7.55 -7.34 14.64
N ASP A 40 7.37 -6.88 13.41
CA ASP A 40 6.33 -5.93 13.06
C ASP A 40 5.03 -6.57 12.60
N ILE A 41 5.03 -7.87 12.22
CA ILE A 41 3.82 -8.52 11.69
C ILE A 41 2.67 -8.53 12.70
N ASP A 42 2.98 -8.68 13.99
CA ASP A 42 1.98 -8.67 15.05
C ASP A 42 1.47 -7.26 15.36
N SER A 43 2.18 -6.23 14.88
CA SER A 43 1.82 -4.82 15.02
C SER A 43 1.54 -4.19 13.66
N LEU A 44 1.02 -4.98 12.71
CA LEU A 44 0.81 -4.54 11.32
C LEU A 44 0.00 -3.25 11.23
N TYR A 45 -1.11 -3.17 11.95
CA TYR A 45 -1.99 -1.99 11.88
C TYR A 45 -1.32 -0.73 12.40
N GLU A 46 -0.58 -0.83 13.51
CA GLU A 46 0.12 0.30 14.08
C GLU A 46 1.34 0.71 13.25
N LYS A 47 2.20 -0.25 12.93
CA LYS A 47 3.51 0.01 12.31
C LYS A 47 3.44 0.31 10.82
N HIS A 48 2.50 -0.32 10.11
CA HIS A 48 2.43 -0.23 8.66
C HIS A 48 1.16 0.41 8.14
N VAL A 49 0.00 -0.04 8.59
CA VAL A 49 -1.28 0.48 8.06
C VAL A 49 -1.53 1.91 8.53
N LEU A 50 -1.49 2.16 9.83
CA LEU A 50 -1.71 3.50 10.37
C LEU A 50 -0.66 4.49 9.86
N HIS A 51 0.59 4.07 9.83
CA HIS A 51 1.68 4.90 9.32
C HIS A 51 1.43 5.29 7.85
N SER A 52 1.00 4.33 7.03
CA SER A 52 0.65 4.59 5.62
C SER A 52 -0.51 5.57 5.50
N LEU A 53 -1.54 5.41 6.34
CA LEU A 53 -2.72 6.28 6.31
C LEU A 53 -2.45 7.69 6.81
N SER A 54 -1.29 7.95 7.43
CA SER A 54 -0.89 9.32 7.78
C SER A 54 -0.81 10.22 6.53
N ILE A 55 -0.52 9.64 5.37
CA ILE A 55 -0.53 10.35 4.09
C ILE A 55 -1.96 10.82 3.76
N ALA A 56 -2.96 9.98 4.01
CA ALA A 56 -4.36 10.32 3.78
C ALA A 56 -4.83 11.47 4.66
N ALA A 57 -4.26 11.62 5.85
CA ALA A 57 -4.57 12.73 6.75
C ALA A 57 -4.03 14.06 6.25
N SER A 58 -2.97 14.04 5.43
CA SER A 58 -2.29 15.23 4.93
C SER A 58 -2.64 15.58 3.47
N PHE A 59 -3.09 14.61 2.70
CA PHE A 59 -3.38 14.77 1.27
C PHE A 59 -4.75 14.21 0.93
N GLU A 60 -5.50 14.97 0.16
CA GLU A 60 -6.81 14.53 -0.33
C GLU A 60 -6.68 14.17 -1.80
N PHE A 61 -6.66 12.87 -2.09
CA PHE A 61 -6.62 12.40 -3.46
C PHE A 61 -8.04 12.40 -4.05
N VAL A 62 -8.15 12.86 -5.27
CA VAL A 62 -9.43 13.01 -5.97
C VAL A 62 -9.68 11.78 -6.84
N ASP A 63 -10.94 11.36 -6.95
CA ASP A 63 -11.33 10.21 -7.78
C ASP A 63 -10.77 10.34 -9.20
N GLY A 64 -10.22 9.24 -9.70
CA GLY A 64 -9.60 9.18 -11.02
C GLY A 64 -8.13 9.55 -11.07
N MET A 65 -7.55 10.07 -9.98
CA MET A 65 -6.11 10.31 -9.93
C MET A 65 -5.32 9.01 -10.04
N GLU A 66 -4.11 9.13 -10.54
CA GLU A 66 -3.15 8.03 -10.63
C GLU A 66 -1.94 8.34 -9.76
N ILE A 67 -1.67 7.47 -8.80
CA ILE A 67 -0.61 7.60 -7.81
C ILE A 67 0.39 6.47 -8.01
N ILE A 68 1.68 6.79 -8.00
CA ILE A 68 2.73 5.78 -8.04
C ILE A 68 3.38 5.65 -6.66
N ASP A 69 3.56 4.40 -6.21
CA ASP A 69 4.29 4.06 -4.99
C ASP A 69 5.63 3.46 -5.39
N LEU A 70 6.70 4.21 -5.19
CA LEU A 70 8.05 3.82 -5.58
C LEU A 70 8.74 3.06 -4.44
N GLY A 71 9.24 1.87 -4.75
CA GLY A 71 9.88 1.02 -3.76
C GLY A 71 8.87 0.53 -2.73
N THR A 72 7.72 0.07 -3.19
CA THR A 72 6.59 -0.27 -2.34
C THR A 72 6.85 -1.39 -1.33
N GLY A 73 7.84 -2.24 -1.59
CA GLY A 73 8.15 -3.38 -0.73
C GLY A 73 6.97 -4.33 -0.62
N GLY A 74 6.47 -4.51 0.59
CA GLY A 74 5.29 -5.34 0.84
C GLY A 74 3.96 -4.71 0.51
N GLY A 75 3.95 -3.50 -0.05
CA GLY A 75 2.71 -2.80 -0.42
C GLY A 75 2.37 -1.61 0.47
N PHE A 76 3.39 -0.98 1.05
CA PHE A 76 3.20 0.16 1.94
C PHE A 76 3.94 1.38 1.40
N PRO A 77 3.27 2.53 1.29
CA PRO A 77 1.90 2.85 1.72
C PRO A 77 0.79 2.48 0.73
N GLY A 78 1.11 1.91 -0.43
CA GLY A 78 0.16 1.74 -1.52
C GLY A 78 -1.10 0.95 -1.19
N VAL A 79 -0.97 -0.21 -0.53
CA VAL A 79 -2.14 -1.07 -0.24
C VAL A 79 -3.13 -0.40 0.71
N PRO A 80 -2.71 0.13 1.87
CA PRO A 80 -3.65 0.85 2.74
C PRO A 80 -4.29 2.07 2.07
N LEU A 81 -3.52 2.81 1.27
CA LEU A 81 -4.05 3.98 0.55
C LEU A 81 -5.08 3.58 -0.50
N ALA A 82 -4.87 2.46 -1.17
CA ALA A 82 -5.83 1.95 -2.16
C ALA A 82 -7.17 1.59 -1.52
N ILE A 83 -7.16 1.06 -0.31
CA ILE A 83 -8.39 0.79 0.45
C ILE A 83 -9.06 2.11 0.85
N PHE A 84 -8.28 3.07 1.32
CA PHE A 84 -8.78 4.36 1.78
C PHE A 84 -9.40 5.18 0.63
N PHE A 85 -8.78 5.14 -0.55
CA PHE A 85 -9.21 5.86 -1.74
C PHE A 85 -9.60 4.88 -2.87
N PRO A 86 -10.77 4.24 -2.80
CA PRO A 86 -11.12 3.16 -3.73
C PRO A 86 -11.28 3.59 -5.20
N GLU A 87 -11.49 4.88 -5.47
CA GLU A 87 -11.64 5.42 -6.82
C GLU A 87 -10.36 6.06 -7.35
N VAL A 88 -9.25 5.94 -6.63
CA VAL A 88 -7.92 6.39 -7.04
C VAL A 88 -7.11 5.18 -7.49
N LYS A 89 -6.34 5.32 -8.55
CA LYS A 89 -5.51 4.24 -9.09
C LYS A 89 -4.13 4.29 -8.49
N PHE A 90 -3.68 3.18 -7.91
CA PHE A 90 -2.36 3.05 -7.31
C PHE A 90 -1.51 2.08 -8.12
N HIS A 91 -0.36 2.55 -8.54
CA HIS A 91 0.63 1.76 -9.28
C HIS A 91 1.84 1.52 -8.37
N LEU A 92 2.03 0.28 -7.96
CA LEU A 92 3.04 -0.10 -6.98
C LEU A 92 4.24 -0.72 -7.68
N VAL A 93 5.41 -0.13 -7.45
CA VAL A 93 6.64 -0.50 -8.14
C VAL A 93 7.68 -0.98 -7.14
N ASP A 94 8.34 -2.09 -7.47
CA ASP A 94 9.47 -2.58 -6.70
C ASP A 94 10.43 -3.33 -7.63
N SER A 95 11.71 -3.34 -7.27
CA SER A 95 12.73 -4.07 -8.01
C SER A 95 12.79 -5.55 -7.66
N ILE A 96 12.02 -5.98 -6.66
CA ILE A 96 12.00 -7.37 -6.19
C ILE A 96 10.65 -8.01 -6.53
N ALA A 97 10.64 -8.85 -7.55
CA ALA A 97 9.42 -9.46 -8.07
C ALA A 97 8.64 -10.26 -7.03
N LYS A 98 9.33 -10.94 -6.12
CA LYS A 98 8.68 -11.76 -5.08
C LYS A 98 7.78 -10.93 -4.16
N LYS A 99 8.18 -9.68 -3.86
CA LYS A 99 7.39 -8.78 -3.03
C LYS A 99 6.09 -8.38 -3.72
N LEU A 100 6.16 -8.15 -5.03
CA LEU A 100 4.97 -7.81 -5.82
C LEU A 100 3.96 -8.95 -5.87
N LYS A 101 4.42 -10.20 -5.85
CA LYS A 101 3.52 -11.36 -5.77
C LYS A 101 2.70 -11.37 -4.48
N VAL A 102 3.31 -10.96 -3.37
CA VAL A 102 2.60 -10.83 -2.09
C VAL A 102 1.52 -9.76 -2.20
N ILE A 103 1.87 -8.61 -2.78
CA ILE A 103 0.90 -7.51 -2.98
C ILE A 103 -0.29 -7.97 -3.82
N GLU A 104 -0.03 -8.65 -4.94
CA GLU A 104 -1.09 -9.15 -5.81
C GLU A 104 -2.00 -10.15 -5.09
N ALA A 105 -1.41 -11.05 -4.30
CA ALA A 105 -2.15 -12.03 -3.52
C ALA A 105 -3.00 -11.37 -2.43
N VAL A 106 -2.44 -10.39 -1.73
CA VAL A 106 -3.16 -9.63 -0.70
C VAL A 106 -4.32 -8.84 -1.33
N ALA A 107 -4.05 -8.16 -2.44
CA ALA A 107 -5.08 -7.39 -3.15
C ALA A 107 -6.23 -8.30 -3.62
N GLN A 108 -5.90 -9.46 -4.18
CA GLN A 108 -6.91 -10.42 -4.61
C GLN A 108 -7.71 -10.96 -3.43
N GLY A 109 -7.03 -11.36 -2.36
CA GLY A 109 -7.67 -11.90 -1.17
C GLY A 109 -8.59 -10.92 -0.46
N ALA A 110 -8.25 -9.63 -0.48
CA ALA A 110 -9.05 -8.57 0.13
C ALA A 110 -10.05 -7.93 -0.83
N GLY A 111 -10.02 -8.28 -2.11
CA GLY A 111 -10.91 -7.70 -3.11
C GLY A 111 -10.57 -6.24 -3.46
N ILE A 112 -9.30 -5.87 -3.39
CA ILE A 112 -8.82 -4.53 -3.76
C ILE A 112 -8.60 -4.50 -5.27
N LYS A 113 -9.27 -3.59 -5.97
CA LYS A 113 -9.30 -3.58 -7.45
C LYS A 113 -8.55 -2.42 -8.10
N ASN A 114 -8.09 -1.47 -7.33
CA ASN A 114 -7.45 -0.24 -7.83
C ASN A 114 -5.93 -0.24 -7.68
N ILE A 115 -5.32 -1.43 -7.68
CA ILE A 115 -3.87 -1.60 -7.60
C ILE A 115 -3.38 -2.27 -8.88
N THR A 116 -2.29 -1.72 -9.44
CA THR A 116 -1.47 -2.38 -10.45
C THR A 116 -0.05 -2.47 -9.92
N THR A 117 0.72 -3.42 -10.42
CA THR A 117 2.12 -3.61 -9.99
C THR A 117 3.05 -3.56 -11.19
N GLN A 118 4.31 -3.18 -10.94
CA GLN A 118 5.36 -3.18 -11.95
C GLN A 118 6.68 -3.60 -11.32
N HIS A 119 7.30 -4.62 -11.89
CA HIS A 119 8.64 -5.06 -11.53
C HIS A 119 9.64 -4.23 -12.32
N SER A 120 10.23 -3.24 -11.67
CA SER A 120 11.15 -2.30 -12.32
C SER A 120 11.99 -1.58 -11.29
N ARG A 121 13.14 -1.09 -11.74
CA ARG A 121 13.87 -0.07 -11.01
C ARG A 121 13.20 1.28 -11.26
N ILE A 122 13.34 2.19 -10.31
CA ILE A 122 12.72 3.51 -10.40
C ILE A 122 13.19 4.25 -11.65
N GLU A 123 14.50 4.21 -11.96
CA GLU A 123 15.08 4.89 -13.11
C GLU A 123 14.63 4.34 -14.47
N ASP A 124 14.04 3.15 -14.49
CA ASP A 124 13.56 2.52 -15.72
C ASP A 124 12.09 2.81 -16.03
N ILE A 125 11.41 3.56 -15.16
CA ILE A 125 10.02 3.96 -15.38
C ILE A 125 10.01 5.16 -16.31
N LYS A 126 9.46 4.96 -17.51
CA LYS A 126 9.43 5.98 -18.58
C LYS A 126 8.06 6.04 -19.20
N ASN A 127 7.78 7.19 -19.82
CA ASN A 127 6.57 7.40 -20.65
C ASN A 127 5.24 7.29 -19.89
N ARG A 128 5.26 7.40 -18.56
CA ARG A 128 4.06 7.46 -17.74
C ARG A 128 4.12 8.69 -16.84
N LYS A 129 2.97 9.32 -16.67
CA LYS A 129 2.81 10.46 -15.76
C LYS A 129 1.83 10.07 -14.67
N PHE A 130 2.14 10.50 -13.46
CA PHE A 130 1.30 10.28 -12.30
C PHE A 130 0.98 11.61 -11.64
N ASP A 131 -0.15 11.68 -10.95
CA ASP A 131 -0.54 12.90 -10.24
C ASP A 131 0.31 13.12 -8.99
N PHE A 132 0.66 12.04 -8.30
CA PHE A 132 1.52 12.09 -7.11
C PHE A 132 2.44 10.88 -7.06
N VAL A 133 3.56 11.07 -6.36
CA VAL A 133 4.51 10.02 -6.01
C VAL A 133 4.49 9.86 -4.50
N VAL A 134 4.29 8.64 -4.04
CA VAL A 134 4.36 8.31 -2.61
C VAL A 134 5.47 7.31 -2.38
N SER A 135 6.03 7.33 -1.19
CA SER A 135 7.04 6.37 -0.75
C SER A 135 7.15 6.42 0.77
N ARG A 136 7.36 5.28 1.38
CA ARG A 136 7.65 5.19 2.81
C ARG A 136 9.11 5.50 3.13
N ALA A 137 9.99 5.11 2.22
CA ALA A 137 11.41 5.43 2.33
C ALA A 137 11.59 6.89 1.94
N VAL A 138 11.90 7.72 2.92
CA VAL A 138 12.12 9.14 2.68
C VAL A 138 13.53 9.33 2.13
N ALA A 139 13.64 9.56 0.85
CA ALA A 139 14.86 10.02 0.21
C ALA A 139 14.60 11.42 -0.34
N PRO A 140 15.62 12.30 -0.33
CA PRO A 140 15.48 13.59 -1.00
C PRO A 140 15.08 13.38 -2.46
N LEU A 141 14.20 14.26 -2.97
CA LEU A 141 13.68 14.14 -4.33
C LEU A 141 14.81 14.08 -5.38
N LYS A 142 15.93 14.73 -5.11
CA LYS A 142 17.12 14.71 -5.97
C LYS A 142 17.76 13.33 -6.09
N ASP A 143 17.49 12.43 -5.17
CA ASP A 143 18.05 11.08 -5.13
C ASP A 143 17.09 10.05 -5.75
N LEU A 144 15.96 10.50 -6.22
CA LEU A 144 14.93 9.65 -6.86
C LEU A 144 15.00 9.73 -8.42
#